data_c830db4d5c9c7d432152fcf04ce173fc
#
_entry.id   c830db4d5c9c7d432152fcf04ce173fc
#
_cell.length_a   1.000
_cell.length_b   1.000
_cell.length_c   1.000
_cell.angle_alpha   90.00
_cell.angle_beta   90.00
_cell.angle_gamma   90.00
#
_symmetry.space_group_name_H-M   'P 1'
#
loop_
_entity.id
_entity.type
_entity.pdbx_description
1 polymer ?
#
loop_
_entity_poly.entity_id
_entity_poly.type
_entity_poly.pdbx_seq_one_letter_code
_entity_poly.pdbx_strand_id
1 'polypeptide(L)'
;MDAKDKQIATDLAYEIIREVGRAIRPYVGKPESGEKVKMGADGTPTSFIDIIAEDKLINILKNAPVLSYIISEEVGELKLGKGTKRSINLTEELRRDDLDEEEIPKFIFLVDPIDGTSNAIKEIPAYGISIAVAGVPEGRL
;
A
#
# COMPACT_ATOMS: atom_id res chain seq x y z
N MET A 1 -18.82 -5.72 0.76
CA MET A 1 -18.62 -4.92 -0.50
C MET A 1 -19.67 -5.27 -1.53
N ASP A 2 -20.35 -4.30 -2.05
CA ASP A 2 -21.24 -4.49 -3.20
C ASP A 2 -20.45 -4.61 -4.51
N ALA A 3 -21.15 -4.83 -5.64
CA ALA A 3 -20.50 -5.01 -6.95
C ALA A 3 -19.72 -3.76 -7.41
N LYS A 4 -20.22 -2.56 -7.10
CA LYS A 4 -19.56 -1.31 -7.43
C LYS A 4 -18.27 -1.13 -6.63
N ASP A 5 -18.32 -1.41 -5.33
CA ASP A 5 -17.13 -1.33 -4.48
C ASP A 5 -16.06 -2.36 -4.88
N LYS A 6 -16.48 -3.58 -5.23
CA LYS A 6 -15.55 -4.59 -5.77
C LYS A 6 -14.87 -4.12 -7.05
N GLN A 7 -15.59 -3.45 -7.92
CA GLN A 7 -15.01 -2.90 -9.16
C GLN A 7 -13.99 -1.81 -8.85
N ILE A 8 -14.32 -0.87 -7.96
CA ILE A 8 -13.39 0.20 -7.54
C ILE A 8 -12.12 -0.40 -6.92
N ALA A 9 -12.27 -1.36 -6.01
CA ALA A 9 -11.15 -2.02 -5.35
C ALA A 9 -10.25 -2.76 -6.37
N THR A 10 -10.87 -3.46 -7.33
CA THR A 10 -10.17 -4.18 -8.39
C THR A 10 -9.40 -3.21 -9.29
N ASP A 11 -10.02 -2.11 -9.71
CA ASP A 11 -9.37 -1.11 -10.57
C ASP A 11 -8.17 -0.46 -9.87
N LEU A 12 -8.31 -0.13 -8.59
CA LEU A 12 -7.20 0.40 -7.79
C LEU A 12 -6.06 -0.63 -7.63
N ALA A 13 -6.38 -1.89 -7.38
CA ALA A 13 -5.38 -2.95 -7.27
C ALA A 13 -4.62 -3.14 -8.59
N TYR A 14 -5.30 -3.16 -9.72
CA TYR A 14 -4.66 -3.24 -11.03
C TYR A 14 -3.79 -2.01 -11.34
N GLU A 15 -4.25 -0.82 -11.00
CA GLU A 15 -3.45 0.40 -11.15
C GLU A 15 -2.16 0.33 -10.32
N ILE A 16 -2.25 -0.11 -9.07
CA ILE A 16 -1.09 -0.30 -8.20
C ILE A 16 -0.10 -1.28 -8.83
N ILE A 17 -0.57 -2.46 -9.23
CA ILE A 17 0.29 -3.48 -9.84
C ILE A 17 1.01 -2.94 -11.08
N ARG A 18 0.28 -2.28 -11.97
CA ARG A 18 0.83 -1.73 -13.20
C ARG A 18 1.85 -0.62 -12.94
N GLU A 19 1.50 0.35 -12.12
CA GLU A 19 2.33 1.54 -11.92
C GLU A 19 3.52 1.26 -11.00
N VAL A 20 3.36 0.46 -9.97
CA VAL A 20 4.50 0.01 -9.13
C VAL A 20 5.45 -0.84 -9.97
N GLY A 21 4.92 -1.78 -10.77
CA GLY A 21 5.74 -2.59 -11.67
C GLY A 21 6.56 -1.73 -12.66
N ARG A 22 5.96 -0.69 -13.23
CA ARG A 22 6.67 0.25 -14.09
C ARG A 22 7.73 1.05 -13.35
N ALA A 23 7.43 1.49 -12.13
CA ALA A 23 8.34 2.31 -11.33
C ALA A 23 9.60 1.55 -10.91
N ILE A 24 9.48 0.27 -10.56
CA ILE A 24 10.63 -0.54 -10.11
C ILE A 24 11.45 -1.13 -11.26
N ARG A 25 10.88 -1.27 -12.45
CA ARG A 25 11.54 -1.93 -13.59
C ARG A 25 12.95 -1.44 -13.88
N PRO A 26 13.24 -0.12 -13.88
CA PRO A 26 14.61 0.38 -14.14
C PRO A 26 15.63 -0.03 -13.08
N TYR A 27 15.18 -0.45 -11.91
CA TYR A 27 16.01 -0.75 -10.73
C TYR A 27 16.19 -2.26 -10.50
N VAL A 28 15.45 -3.10 -11.18
CA VAL A 28 15.58 -4.56 -11.09
C VAL A 28 16.95 -4.98 -11.57
N GLY A 29 17.65 -5.79 -10.79
CA GLY A 29 18.99 -6.26 -11.10
C GLY A 29 20.10 -5.22 -10.93
N LYS A 30 19.81 -4.06 -10.33
CA LYS A 30 20.80 -3.02 -10.06
C LYS A 30 21.38 -3.14 -8.66
N PRO A 31 22.70 -3.11 -8.46
CA PRO A 31 23.31 -3.22 -7.13
C PRO A 31 22.85 -2.12 -6.16
N GLU A 32 22.68 -0.89 -6.63
CA GLU A 32 22.21 0.25 -5.84
C GLU A 32 20.80 0.09 -5.31
N SER A 33 19.99 -0.75 -5.94
CA SER A 33 18.61 -1.03 -5.52
C SER A 33 18.53 -1.72 -4.15
N GLY A 34 19.60 -2.39 -3.75
CA GLY A 34 19.74 -3.06 -2.46
C GLY A 34 20.25 -2.18 -1.33
N GLU A 35 20.60 -0.93 -1.58
CA GLU A 35 21.06 -0.01 -0.53
C GLU A 35 20.00 0.14 0.55
N LYS A 36 20.40 -0.01 1.82
CA LYS A 36 19.53 0.20 2.96
C LYS A 36 19.48 1.69 3.29
N VAL A 37 18.30 2.29 3.19
CA VAL A 37 18.11 3.74 3.28
C VAL A 37 17.52 4.16 4.60
N LYS A 38 16.56 3.39 5.12
CA LYS A 38 15.88 3.67 6.39
C LYS A 38 15.40 2.38 7.07
N MET A 39 14.91 2.51 8.30
CA MET A 39 14.23 1.43 9.00
C MET A 39 12.75 1.41 8.60
N GLY A 40 12.22 0.25 8.21
CA GLY A 40 10.81 0.05 7.96
C GLY A 40 9.97 0.01 9.25
N ALA A 41 8.65 0.10 9.13
CA ALA A 41 7.72 0.05 10.26
C ALA A 41 7.75 -1.28 11.02
N ASP A 42 8.14 -2.36 10.35
CA ASP A 42 8.32 -3.70 10.94
C ASP A 42 9.66 -3.89 11.69
N GLY A 43 10.51 -2.84 11.73
CA GLY A 43 11.83 -2.88 12.37
C GLY A 43 12.95 -3.45 11.50
N THR A 44 12.69 -3.79 10.24
CA THR A 44 13.72 -4.23 9.28
C THR A 44 14.22 -3.08 8.42
N PRO A 45 15.50 -3.12 7.94
CA PRO A 45 16.02 -2.10 7.03
C PRO A 45 15.30 -2.10 5.68
N THR A 46 14.91 -0.92 5.20
CA THR A 46 14.23 -0.73 3.92
C THR A 46 15.24 -0.47 2.80
N SER A 47 15.17 -1.26 1.74
CA SER A 47 16.00 -1.09 0.54
C SER A 47 15.49 0.07 -0.33
N PHE A 48 16.39 0.62 -1.15
CA PHE A 48 16.06 1.71 -2.08
C PHE A 48 14.92 1.34 -3.04
N ILE A 49 14.93 0.11 -3.60
CA ILE A 49 13.87 -0.36 -4.49
C ILE A 49 12.51 -0.45 -3.79
N ASP A 50 12.49 -0.82 -2.51
CA ASP A 50 11.26 -0.85 -1.70
C ASP A 50 10.66 0.54 -1.54
N ILE A 51 11.50 1.56 -1.35
CA ILE A 51 11.06 2.96 -1.25
C ILE A 51 10.43 3.42 -2.56
N ILE A 52 11.02 3.10 -3.71
CA ILE A 52 10.47 3.42 -5.02
C ILE A 52 9.06 2.81 -5.18
N ALA A 53 8.92 1.53 -4.84
CA ALA A 53 7.64 0.82 -4.93
C ALA A 53 6.59 1.42 -4.01
N GLU A 54 6.95 1.68 -2.77
CA GLU A 54 6.08 2.23 -1.73
C GLU A 54 5.62 3.64 -2.04
N ASP A 55 6.54 4.52 -2.47
CA ASP A 55 6.19 5.90 -2.83
C ASP A 55 5.16 5.93 -3.97
N LYS A 56 5.28 5.04 -4.94
CA LYS A 56 4.30 4.92 -6.02
C LYS A 56 2.94 4.44 -5.51
N LEU A 57 2.92 3.41 -4.67
CA LEU A 57 1.71 2.89 -4.02
C LEU A 57 0.99 3.98 -3.24
N ILE A 58 1.71 4.68 -2.37
CA ILE A 58 1.17 5.75 -1.54
C ILE A 58 0.59 6.87 -2.40
N ASN A 59 1.30 7.27 -3.45
CA ASN A 59 0.84 8.34 -4.34
C ASN A 59 -0.47 7.97 -5.06
N ILE A 60 -0.61 6.73 -5.52
CA ILE A 60 -1.84 6.25 -6.16
C ILE A 60 -3.01 6.31 -5.17
N LEU A 61 -2.84 5.74 -3.99
CA LEU A 61 -3.93 5.67 -3.00
C LEU A 61 -4.24 7.01 -2.35
N LYS A 62 -3.24 7.87 -2.17
CA LYS A 62 -3.46 9.25 -1.71
C LYS A 62 -4.35 10.05 -2.65
N ASN A 63 -4.16 9.90 -3.94
CA ASN A 63 -4.91 10.62 -4.97
C ASN A 63 -6.19 9.90 -5.43
N ALA A 64 -6.49 8.74 -4.88
CA ALA A 64 -7.73 8.03 -5.16
C ALA A 64 -8.96 8.82 -4.67
N PRO A 65 -10.12 8.71 -5.37
CA PRO A 65 -11.34 9.45 -4.99
C PRO A 65 -12.02 8.90 -3.76
N VAL A 66 -11.54 7.80 -3.22
CA VAL A 66 -12.06 7.13 -2.02
C VAL A 66 -10.99 7.04 -0.95
N LEU A 67 -11.41 7.09 0.31
CA LEU A 67 -10.52 6.85 1.45
C LEU A 67 -10.30 5.35 1.64
N SER A 68 -9.08 4.99 2.00
CA SER A 68 -8.70 3.62 2.34
C SER A 68 -7.76 3.58 3.53
N TYR A 69 -7.81 2.50 4.30
CA TYR A 69 -6.76 2.14 5.23
C TYR A 69 -5.73 1.28 4.51
N ILE A 70 -4.47 1.49 4.83
CA ILE A 70 -3.34 0.76 4.26
C ILE A 70 -2.56 0.12 5.39
N ILE A 71 -2.20 -1.14 5.21
CA ILE A 71 -1.25 -1.85 6.06
C ILE A 71 -0.09 -2.31 5.17
N SER A 72 1.10 -1.84 5.48
CA SER A 72 2.32 -2.21 4.76
C SER A 72 3.47 -2.41 5.75
N GLU A 73 4.36 -3.36 5.46
CA GLU A 73 5.55 -3.63 6.28
C GLU A 73 6.47 -2.41 6.39
N GLU A 74 6.59 -1.64 5.30
CA GLU A 74 7.52 -0.52 5.23
C GLU A 74 6.99 0.75 5.89
N VAL A 75 5.74 1.14 5.62
CA VAL A 75 5.14 2.39 6.15
C VAL A 75 4.23 2.19 7.34
N GLY A 76 3.87 0.95 7.66
CA GLY A 76 2.92 0.66 8.74
C GLY A 76 1.47 0.91 8.32
N GLU A 77 0.73 1.60 9.16
CA GLU A 77 -0.70 1.81 9.02
C GLU A 77 -0.99 3.27 8.66
N LEU A 78 -1.67 3.48 7.52
CA LEU A 78 -2.01 4.79 7.00
C LEU A 78 -3.49 4.88 6.63
N LYS A 79 -4.01 6.10 6.65
CA LYS A 79 -5.28 6.48 6.02
C LYS A 79 -4.96 7.38 4.83
N LEU A 80 -5.35 6.96 3.64
CA LEU A 80 -5.02 7.62 2.36
C LEU A 80 -6.27 7.81 1.51
N GLY A 81 -6.28 8.87 0.73
CA GLY A 81 -7.30 9.15 -0.27
C GLY A 81 -7.75 10.59 -0.27
N LYS A 82 -8.44 11.02 -1.35
CA LYS A 82 -8.96 12.38 -1.51
C LYS A 82 -7.88 13.46 -1.29
N GLY A 83 -6.62 13.18 -1.66
CA GLY A 83 -5.47 14.06 -1.47
C GLY A 83 -4.86 14.05 -0.07
N THR A 84 -5.32 13.21 0.84
CA THR A 84 -4.85 13.16 2.23
C THR A 84 -3.99 11.93 2.53
N LYS A 85 -3.05 12.10 3.45
CA LYS A 85 -2.21 11.03 3.99
C LYS A 85 -2.04 11.25 5.49
N ARG A 86 -2.35 10.23 6.29
CA ARG A 86 -2.19 10.28 7.74
C ARG A 86 -1.76 8.94 8.31
N SER A 87 -0.78 8.95 9.21
CA SER A 87 -0.44 7.77 10.01
C SER A 87 -1.51 7.54 11.06
N ILE A 88 -1.89 6.29 11.28
CA ILE A 88 -2.95 5.90 12.18
C ILE A 88 -2.57 4.66 12.99
N ASN A 89 -3.36 4.37 14.02
CA ASN A 89 -3.49 3.04 14.60
C ASN A 89 -4.80 2.44 14.11
N LEU A 90 -4.74 1.38 13.30
CA LEU A 90 -5.94 0.83 12.66
C LEU A 90 -6.97 0.32 13.67
N THR A 91 -6.52 -0.30 14.77
CA THR A 91 -7.41 -0.80 15.81
C THR A 91 -8.19 0.34 16.46
N GLU A 92 -7.53 1.46 16.74
CA GLU A 92 -8.18 2.66 17.29
C GLU A 92 -9.11 3.31 16.26
N GLU A 93 -8.67 3.42 15.00
CA GLU A 93 -9.49 3.98 13.92
C GLU A 93 -10.77 3.19 13.69
N LEU A 94 -10.71 1.86 13.70
CA LEU A 94 -11.89 0.99 13.54
C LEU A 94 -12.88 1.07 14.70
N ARG A 95 -12.46 1.57 15.86
CA ARG A 95 -13.33 1.76 17.04
C ARG A 95 -13.93 3.17 17.14
N ARG A 96 -13.51 4.08 16.27
CA ARG A 96 -14.04 5.46 16.27
C ARG A 96 -15.48 5.47 15.79
N ASP A 97 -16.33 6.19 16.51
CA ASP A 97 -17.72 6.46 16.15
C ASP A 97 -18.01 7.94 15.86
N ASP A 98 -16.95 8.78 15.92
CA ASP A 98 -16.99 10.22 15.73
C ASP A 98 -16.69 10.68 14.29
N LEU A 99 -16.50 9.74 13.35
CA LEU A 99 -16.23 10.04 11.94
C LEU A 99 -17.52 10.30 11.17
N ASP A 100 -17.54 11.38 10.39
CA ASP A 100 -18.57 11.63 9.39
C ASP A 100 -18.51 10.59 8.27
N GLU A 101 -19.62 10.34 7.59
CA GLU A 101 -19.71 9.33 6.52
C GLU A 101 -18.63 9.51 5.43
N GLU A 102 -18.32 10.77 5.10
CA GLU A 102 -17.28 11.10 4.10
C GLU A 102 -15.84 10.80 4.57
N GLU A 103 -15.63 10.68 5.88
CA GLU A 103 -14.36 10.39 6.51
C GLU A 103 -14.13 8.90 6.73
N ILE A 104 -15.15 8.07 6.51
CA ILE A 104 -15.07 6.63 6.65
C ILE A 104 -14.40 6.02 5.44
N PRO A 105 -13.25 5.36 5.59
CA PRO A 105 -12.64 4.63 4.48
C PRO A 105 -13.50 3.49 3.99
N LYS A 106 -13.49 3.25 2.68
CA LYS A 106 -14.22 2.15 2.05
C LYS A 106 -13.47 0.82 2.15
N PHE A 107 -12.15 0.86 2.07
CA PHE A 107 -11.32 -0.34 1.92
C PHE A 107 -10.20 -0.39 2.95
N ILE A 108 -9.74 -1.61 3.20
CA ILE A 108 -8.49 -1.89 3.87
C ILE A 108 -7.62 -2.62 2.84
N PHE A 109 -6.47 -2.02 2.49
CA PHE A 109 -5.45 -2.63 1.64
C PHE A 109 -4.33 -3.18 2.52
N LEU A 110 -4.07 -4.47 2.42
CA LEU A 110 -2.86 -5.09 2.93
C LEU A 110 -1.92 -5.30 1.76
N VAL A 111 -0.79 -4.61 1.76
CA VAL A 111 0.10 -4.57 0.60
C VAL A 111 1.54 -4.83 1.00
N ASP A 112 2.19 -5.72 0.27
CA ASP A 112 3.64 -5.79 0.17
C ASP A 112 4.01 -5.32 -1.25
N PRO A 113 4.55 -4.09 -1.39
CA PRO A 113 4.86 -3.52 -2.70
C PRO A 113 5.91 -4.31 -3.49
N ILE A 114 6.82 -5.00 -2.80
CA ILE A 114 7.73 -5.99 -3.40
C ILE A 114 7.86 -7.16 -2.43
N ASP A 115 7.20 -8.25 -2.76
CA ASP A 115 7.43 -9.55 -2.14
C ASP A 115 8.60 -10.22 -2.87
N GLY A 116 9.68 -10.53 -2.15
CA GLY A 116 10.90 -11.05 -2.74
C GLY A 116 11.89 -9.99 -3.19
N THR A 117 12.07 -8.92 -2.42
CA THR A 117 13.00 -7.81 -2.69
C THR A 117 14.41 -8.29 -3.03
N SER A 118 14.94 -9.25 -2.29
CA SER A 118 16.28 -9.83 -2.54
C SER A 118 16.38 -10.46 -3.94
N ASN A 119 15.32 -11.11 -4.40
CA ASN A 119 15.24 -11.68 -5.74
C ASN A 119 15.18 -10.60 -6.82
N ALA A 120 14.40 -9.53 -6.59
CA ALA A 120 14.31 -8.39 -7.51
C ALA A 120 15.66 -7.71 -7.69
N ILE A 121 16.40 -7.50 -6.61
CA ILE A 121 17.75 -6.91 -6.63
C ILE A 121 18.72 -7.76 -7.47
N LYS A 122 18.59 -9.08 -7.39
CA LYS A 122 19.46 -10.05 -8.11
C LYS A 122 18.91 -10.43 -9.49
N GLU A 123 17.83 -9.81 -9.93
CA GLU A 123 17.14 -10.15 -11.19
C GLU A 123 16.68 -11.63 -11.26
N ILE A 124 16.40 -12.22 -10.12
CA ILE A 124 15.79 -13.55 -10.06
C ILE A 124 14.28 -13.38 -10.20
N PRO A 125 13.61 -14.02 -11.19
CA PRO A 125 12.20 -13.79 -11.48
C PRO A 125 11.26 -14.51 -10.47
N ALA A 126 11.51 -14.30 -9.19
CA ALA A 126 10.71 -14.82 -8.08
C ALA A 126 10.40 -13.69 -7.10
N TYR A 127 9.79 -12.64 -7.62
CA TYR A 127 9.28 -11.49 -6.86
C TYR A 127 7.96 -11.02 -7.46
N GLY A 128 7.19 -10.29 -6.70
CA GLY A 128 5.91 -9.77 -7.15
C GLY A 128 5.36 -8.72 -6.20
N ILE A 129 4.17 -8.25 -6.52
CA ILE A 129 3.39 -7.34 -5.67
C ILE A 129 2.26 -8.16 -5.06
N SER A 130 2.15 -8.12 -3.74
CA SER A 130 1.10 -8.84 -3.02
C SER A 130 0.07 -7.84 -2.47
N ILE A 131 -1.20 -7.99 -2.86
CA ILE A 131 -2.29 -7.10 -2.46
C ILE A 131 -3.48 -7.93 -2.01
N ALA A 132 -3.97 -7.65 -0.81
CA ALA A 132 -5.27 -8.09 -0.35
C ALA A 132 -6.14 -6.86 -0.05
N VAL A 133 -7.42 -6.92 -0.44
CA VAL A 133 -8.36 -5.83 -0.21
C VAL A 133 -9.59 -6.36 0.49
N ALA A 134 -9.98 -5.68 1.57
CA ALA A 134 -11.22 -5.94 2.29
C ALA A 134 -12.07 -4.67 2.33
N GLY A 135 -13.38 -4.82 2.42
CA GLY A 135 -14.27 -3.71 2.76
C GLY A 135 -14.16 -3.37 4.24
N VAL A 136 -14.25 -2.10 4.59
CA VAL A 136 -14.37 -1.67 5.99
C VAL A 136 -15.74 -2.14 6.51
N PRO A 137 -15.79 -2.84 7.68
CA PRO A 137 -17.05 -3.34 8.21
C PRO A 137 -18.05 -2.22 8.49
N GLU A 138 -19.32 -2.43 8.12
CA GLU A 138 -20.41 -1.61 8.58
C GLU A 138 -20.62 -1.87 10.08
N GLY A 139 -20.78 -0.79 10.85
CA GLY A 139 -21.01 -0.92 12.30
C GLY A 139 -19.79 -1.19 13.15
N ARG A 140 -18.62 -0.91 12.63
CA ARG A 140 -17.30 -0.89 13.30
C ARG A 140 -17.13 -1.64 14.61
N LEU A 141 -16.01 -2.21 14.79
CA LEU A 141 -15.62 -2.96 16.00
C LEU A 141 -15.75 -2.15 17.30
#